data_cd6044c53395edaafda1cf894d8d7133
#
_entry.id   cd6044c53395edaafda1cf894d8d7133
#
_cell.length_a   1.000
_cell.length_b   1.000
_cell.length_c   1.000
_cell.angle_alpha   90.00
_cell.angle_beta   90.00
_cell.angle_gamma   90.00
#
_symmetry.space_group_name_H-M   'P 1'
#
loop_
_entity.id
_entity.type
_entity.pdbx_description
1 polymer ?
#
loop_
_entity_poly.entity_id
_entity_poly.type
_entity_poly.pdbx_seq_one_letter_code
_entity_poly.pdbx_strand_id
1 'polypeptide(L)'
;GSGLKNLTLADRATIANMAPEYGATCGFFPIDQETLKYLKFSGRDEQTLKIVEEYSKLQGLWSSDDMEFTDILSLDMSTVVPTISGPKRPHDKVLLTDAASDFQKVFEKVNNRKVPNISKVSGSDYEIKDGSILIAAITSCTNTSNPNVLISAGLLAKKAVEYGIKTKPWVKTSLAPGSQVVTDYLAKAGLNIFLDKLGFNLVGYGCTTCIGNSGPLPENISESVKKDNIYAVSVLSGNRNFEGRISPLVKANYLASPPLVV
;
A
#
# COMPACT_ATOMS: atom_id res chain seq x y z
N GLY A 1 19.03 -12.57 9.94
CA GLY A 1 19.36 -13.79 9.20
C GLY A 1 19.91 -13.49 7.82
N SER A 2 20.37 -14.51 7.11
CA SER A 2 21.09 -14.37 5.80
C SER A 2 20.25 -13.69 4.71
N GLY A 3 18.93 -13.79 4.76
CA GLY A 3 18.02 -13.11 3.81
C GLY A 3 18.09 -11.58 3.86
N LEU A 4 18.62 -11.01 4.94
CA LEU A 4 18.71 -9.58 5.12
C LEU A 4 19.56 -8.89 4.03
N LYS A 5 20.52 -9.58 3.46
CA LYS A 5 21.38 -9.10 2.37
C LYS A 5 20.59 -8.77 1.09
N ASN A 6 19.39 -9.34 0.95
CA ASN A 6 18.51 -9.13 -0.20
C ASN A 6 17.47 -8.03 0.01
N LEU A 7 17.44 -7.41 1.20
CA LEU A 7 16.54 -6.32 1.53
C LEU A 7 17.28 -4.99 1.48
N THR A 8 16.82 -4.09 0.62
CA THR A 8 17.29 -2.70 0.60
C THR A 8 16.91 -1.99 1.91
N LEU A 9 17.55 -0.86 2.22
CA LEU A 9 17.15 -0.06 3.37
C LEU A 9 15.68 0.37 3.28
N ALA A 10 15.18 0.69 2.07
CA ALA A 10 13.79 1.06 1.85
C ALA A 10 12.81 -0.08 2.17
N ASP A 11 13.15 -1.33 1.83
CA ASP A 11 12.35 -2.51 2.20
C ASP A 11 12.32 -2.70 3.72
N ARG A 12 13.48 -2.59 4.37
CA ARG A 12 13.59 -2.66 5.83
C ARG A 12 12.79 -1.57 6.53
N ALA A 13 12.85 -0.34 6.02
CA ALA A 13 12.06 0.78 6.54
C ALA A 13 10.55 0.54 6.40
N THR A 14 10.11 -0.05 5.29
CA THR A 14 8.70 -0.43 5.09
C THR A 14 8.26 -1.48 6.11
N ILE A 15 9.06 -2.54 6.32
CA ILE A 15 8.78 -3.58 7.32
C ILE A 15 8.73 -2.98 8.72
N ALA A 16 9.71 -2.14 9.09
CA ALA A 16 9.76 -1.49 10.40
C ALA A 16 8.58 -0.54 10.63
N ASN A 17 8.16 0.20 9.61
CA ASN A 17 7.00 1.10 9.67
C ASN A 17 5.70 0.35 9.98
N MET A 18 5.58 -0.89 9.52
CA MET A 18 4.39 -1.71 9.71
C MET A 18 4.42 -2.57 10.99
N ALA A 19 5.38 -2.35 11.89
CA ALA A 19 5.51 -3.15 13.11
C ALA A 19 4.22 -3.24 13.96
N PRO A 20 3.46 -2.17 14.20
CA PRO A 20 2.21 -2.27 14.94
C PRO A 20 1.17 -3.16 14.26
N GLU A 21 1.12 -3.15 12.93
CA GLU A 21 0.14 -3.90 12.15
C GLU A 21 0.37 -5.42 12.19
N TYR A 22 1.61 -5.87 12.35
CA TYR A 22 1.91 -7.29 12.56
C TYR A 22 2.11 -7.68 14.03
N GLY A 23 1.80 -6.76 14.95
CA GLY A 23 1.74 -7.06 16.39
C GLY A 23 3.06 -6.88 17.15
N ALA A 24 4.06 -6.19 16.58
CA ALA A 24 5.33 -5.89 17.22
C ALA A 24 5.37 -4.45 17.76
N THR A 25 6.15 -4.23 18.82
CA THR A 25 6.38 -2.88 19.36
C THR A 25 7.20 -2.02 18.39
N CYS A 26 8.21 -2.63 17.76
CA CYS A 26 9.04 -2.00 16.74
C CYS A 26 9.63 -3.05 15.78
N GLY A 27 10.04 -2.60 14.60
CA GLY A 27 10.90 -3.35 13.70
C GLY A 27 12.30 -2.77 13.74
N PHE A 28 13.29 -3.59 14.04
CA PHE A 28 14.69 -3.17 14.16
C PHE A 28 15.55 -3.93 13.16
N PHE A 29 16.41 -3.18 12.45
CA PHE A 29 17.42 -3.72 11.55
C PHE A 29 18.79 -3.20 11.96
N PRO A 30 19.83 -4.06 11.96
CA PRO A 30 21.17 -3.63 12.29
C PRO A 30 21.74 -2.71 11.22
N ILE A 31 22.71 -1.89 11.60
CA ILE A 31 23.51 -1.09 10.68
C ILE A 31 24.46 -2.03 9.92
N ASP A 32 24.47 -1.92 8.58
CA ASP A 32 25.34 -2.72 7.70
C ASP A 32 25.70 -1.95 6.41
N GLN A 33 26.24 -2.65 5.42
CA GLN A 33 26.65 -2.06 4.14
C GLN A 33 25.46 -1.45 3.36
N GLU A 34 24.24 -1.99 3.52
CA GLU A 34 23.05 -1.42 2.87
C GLU A 34 22.70 -0.04 3.47
N THR A 35 22.97 0.16 4.77
CA THR A 35 22.84 1.47 5.42
C THR A 35 23.82 2.48 4.81
N LEU A 36 25.08 2.10 4.61
CA LEU A 36 26.08 2.98 4.01
C LEU A 36 25.77 3.30 2.55
N LYS A 37 25.30 2.32 1.77
CA LYS A 37 24.83 2.55 0.39
C LYS A 37 23.70 3.59 0.33
N TYR A 38 22.74 3.50 1.24
CA TYR A 38 21.66 4.47 1.31
C TYR A 38 22.14 5.87 1.70
N LEU A 39 23.04 5.96 2.69
CA LEU A 39 23.60 7.25 3.12
C LEU A 39 24.38 7.90 1.98
N LYS A 40 25.17 7.14 1.24
CA LYS A 40 25.89 7.61 0.04
C LYS A 40 24.90 8.08 -1.05
N PHE A 41 23.91 7.28 -1.35
CA PHE A 41 22.85 7.61 -2.31
C PHE A 41 22.08 8.89 -1.92
N SER A 42 21.85 9.10 -0.62
CA SER A 42 21.18 10.30 -0.09
C SER A 42 22.10 11.52 0.06
N GLY A 43 23.34 11.45 -0.47
CA GLY A 43 24.25 12.61 -0.58
C GLY A 43 25.15 12.84 0.62
N ARG A 44 25.35 11.85 1.50
CA ARG A 44 26.36 11.96 2.58
C ARG A 44 27.77 11.80 2.00
N ASP A 45 28.70 12.61 2.50
CA ASP A 45 30.11 12.56 2.07
C ASP A 45 30.84 11.32 2.61
N GLU A 46 31.98 11.00 1.99
CA GLU A 46 32.79 9.84 2.33
C GLU A 46 33.32 9.89 3.78
N GLN A 47 33.56 11.08 4.33
CA GLN A 47 33.97 11.24 5.73
C GLN A 47 32.86 10.83 6.69
N THR A 48 31.65 11.29 6.43
CA THR A 48 30.45 10.91 7.21
C THR A 48 30.22 9.40 7.15
N LEU A 49 30.34 8.78 5.95
CA LEU A 49 30.18 7.34 5.80
C LEU A 49 31.20 6.56 6.64
N LYS A 50 32.47 6.98 6.60
CA LYS A 50 33.53 6.36 7.40
C LYS A 50 33.29 6.50 8.90
N ILE A 51 32.82 7.68 9.35
CA ILE A 51 32.49 7.90 10.77
C ILE A 51 31.34 6.99 11.18
N VAL A 52 30.27 6.88 10.39
CA VAL A 52 29.13 6.01 10.69
C VAL A 52 29.58 4.55 10.78
N GLU A 53 30.39 4.08 9.84
CA GLU A 53 30.89 2.71 9.84
C GLU A 53 31.75 2.40 11.07
N GLU A 54 32.79 3.19 11.31
CA GLU A 54 33.71 2.97 12.43
C GLU A 54 33.03 3.12 13.79
N TYR A 55 32.21 4.16 13.96
CA TYR A 55 31.48 4.37 15.20
C TYR A 55 30.51 3.21 15.48
N SER A 56 29.78 2.76 14.45
CA SER A 56 28.82 1.67 14.63
C SER A 56 29.51 0.35 14.99
N LYS A 57 30.67 0.08 14.42
CA LYS A 57 31.48 -1.10 14.79
C LYS A 57 32.01 -1.00 16.22
N LEU A 58 32.57 0.14 16.61
CA LEU A 58 33.09 0.38 17.97
C LEU A 58 32.00 0.29 19.05
N GLN A 59 30.76 0.71 18.72
CA GLN A 59 29.65 0.68 19.67
C GLN A 59 28.87 -0.65 19.64
N GLY A 60 29.27 -1.64 18.84
CA GLY A 60 28.54 -2.90 18.71
C GLY A 60 27.15 -2.78 18.05
N LEU A 61 26.92 -1.71 17.27
CA LEU A 61 25.68 -1.47 16.54
C LEU A 61 25.70 -2.06 15.12
N TRP A 62 26.89 -2.46 14.67
CA TRP A 62 27.06 -3.10 13.38
C TRP A 62 26.51 -4.50 13.36
N SER A 63 26.02 -4.94 12.22
CA SER A 63 25.47 -6.29 12.03
C SER A 63 26.47 -7.36 12.45
N SER A 64 26.07 -8.23 13.35
CA SER A 64 26.82 -9.38 13.85
C SER A 64 25.94 -10.61 13.87
N ASP A 65 26.55 -11.78 13.71
CA ASP A 65 25.86 -13.08 13.85
C ASP A 65 25.88 -13.59 15.30
N ASP A 66 26.57 -12.87 16.22
CA ASP A 66 26.77 -13.28 17.63
C ASP A 66 25.68 -12.79 18.59
N MET A 67 24.53 -12.35 18.08
CA MET A 67 23.44 -11.84 18.90
C MET A 67 22.56 -12.97 19.44
N GLU A 68 22.30 -12.92 20.76
CA GLU A 68 21.33 -13.80 21.43
C GLU A 68 19.95 -13.14 21.45
N PHE A 69 18.92 -13.92 21.15
CA PHE A 69 17.53 -13.48 21.13
C PHE A 69 16.70 -14.34 22.07
N THR A 70 15.68 -13.74 22.69
CA THR A 70 14.73 -14.47 23.57
C THR A 70 13.99 -15.57 22.78
N ASP A 71 13.55 -15.25 21.56
CA ASP A 71 12.88 -16.18 20.64
C ASP A 71 13.33 -15.93 19.21
N ILE A 72 13.31 -16.97 18.40
CA ILE A 72 13.70 -16.92 16.99
C ILE A 72 12.56 -17.48 16.13
N LEU A 73 12.13 -16.66 15.16
CA LEU A 73 11.24 -17.09 14.10
C LEU A 73 12.01 -17.14 12.77
N SER A 74 11.79 -18.18 12.00
CA SER A 74 12.42 -18.35 10.70
C SER A 74 11.40 -18.22 9.57
N LEU A 75 11.74 -17.43 8.56
CA LEU A 75 10.97 -17.30 7.33
C LEU A 75 11.87 -17.53 6.13
N ASP A 76 11.53 -18.51 5.30
CA ASP A 76 12.14 -18.64 3.98
C ASP A 76 11.52 -17.61 3.03
N MET A 77 12.31 -16.60 2.65
CA MET A 77 11.84 -15.51 1.79
C MET A 77 11.43 -15.98 0.39
N SER A 78 11.91 -17.15 -0.06
CA SER A 78 11.49 -17.73 -1.35
C SER A 78 10.02 -18.18 -1.36
N THR A 79 9.44 -18.37 -0.19
CA THR A 79 8.01 -18.73 -0.03
C THR A 79 7.06 -17.54 -0.05
N VAL A 80 7.60 -16.31 -0.08
CA VAL A 80 6.79 -15.09 -0.12
C VAL A 80 6.25 -14.89 -1.54
N VAL A 81 4.94 -14.90 -1.65
CA VAL A 81 4.20 -14.76 -2.92
C VAL A 81 3.34 -13.49 -2.88
N PRO A 82 2.89 -12.97 -4.05
CA PRO A 82 2.02 -11.82 -4.11
C PRO A 82 0.79 -11.97 -3.22
N THR A 83 0.59 -11.01 -2.32
CA THR A 83 -0.38 -11.07 -1.23
C THR A 83 -1.01 -9.70 -1.03
N ILE A 84 -2.30 -9.68 -0.67
CA ILE A 84 -3.02 -8.52 -0.16
C ILE A 84 -3.47 -8.81 1.27
N SER A 85 -3.90 -7.78 2.01
CA SER A 85 -4.42 -7.96 3.36
C SER A 85 -5.80 -7.35 3.51
N GLY A 86 -6.73 -8.11 4.06
CA GLY A 86 -8.11 -7.68 4.27
C GLY A 86 -9.09 -8.86 4.31
N PRO A 87 -10.39 -8.56 4.31
CA PRO A 87 -11.00 -7.22 4.09
C PRO A 87 -11.17 -6.37 5.36
N LYS A 88 -10.83 -6.86 6.55
CA LYS A 88 -11.16 -6.17 7.80
C LYS A 88 -9.94 -5.74 8.64
N ARG A 89 -8.82 -6.42 8.51
CA ARG A 89 -7.63 -6.21 9.36
C ARG A 89 -6.34 -6.30 8.56
N PRO A 90 -5.27 -5.58 8.99
CA PRO A 90 -3.98 -5.57 8.28
C PRO A 90 -3.29 -6.93 8.22
N HIS A 91 -3.58 -7.83 9.16
CA HIS A 91 -2.98 -9.16 9.24
C HIS A 91 -3.85 -10.29 8.63
N ASP A 92 -5.01 -9.96 8.10
CA ASP A 92 -5.83 -10.94 7.36
C ASP A 92 -5.16 -11.18 5.98
N LYS A 93 -4.35 -12.23 5.90
CA LYS A 93 -3.56 -12.56 4.71
C LYS A 93 -4.42 -13.23 3.64
N VAL A 94 -4.39 -12.68 2.42
CA VAL A 94 -5.06 -13.24 1.25
C VAL A 94 -4.06 -13.33 0.09
N LEU A 95 -3.89 -14.53 -0.49
CA LEU A 95 -3.08 -14.66 -1.70
C LEU A 95 -3.75 -13.92 -2.85
N LEU A 96 -2.98 -13.22 -3.66
CA LEU A 96 -3.53 -12.46 -4.78
C LEU A 96 -4.31 -13.33 -5.75
N THR A 97 -3.87 -14.57 -5.97
CA THR A 97 -4.56 -15.59 -6.78
C THR A 97 -5.94 -15.96 -6.23
N ASP A 98 -6.13 -15.86 -4.93
CA ASP A 98 -7.33 -16.29 -4.23
C ASP A 98 -8.27 -15.13 -3.88
N ALA A 99 -7.88 -13.89 -4.21
CA ALA A 99 -8.59 -12.69 -3.82
C ALA A 99 -10.08 -12.70 -4.17
N ALA A 100 -10.44 -13.17 -5.38
CA ALA A 100 -11.83 -13.24 -5.81
C ALA A 100 -12.64 -14.29 -5.03
N SER A 101 -12.07 -15.49 -4.83
CA SER A 101 -12.74 -16.58 -4.10
C SER A 101 -12.85 -16.27 -2.61
N ASP A 102 -11.83 -15.63 -2.03
CA ASP A 102 -11.84 -15.18 -0.64
C ASP A 102 -12.90 -14.09 -0.42
N PHE A 103 -12.92 -13.07 -1.28
CA PHE A 103 -13.97 -12.05 -1.24
C PHE A 103 -15.37 -12.68 -1.28
N GLN A 104 -15.61 -13.62 -2.18
CA GLN A 104 -16.93 -14.26 -2.31
C GLN A 104 -17.33 -14.99 -1.02
N LYS A 105 -16.42 -15.72 -0.39
CA LYS A 105 -16.66 -16.41 0.89
C LYS A 105 -16.99 -15.42 2.01
N VAL A 106 -16.22 -14.34 2.12
CA VAL A 106 -16.46 -13.30 3.13
C VAL A 106 -17.80 -12.59 2.87
N PHE A 107 -18.08 -12.25 1.62
CA PHE A 107 -19.32 -11.61 1.20
C PHE A 107 -20.54 -12.46 1.58
N GLU A 108 -20.55 -13.74 1.22
CA GLU A 108 -21.64 -14.66 1.54
C GLU A 108 -21.87 -14.80 3.05
N LYS A 109 -20.78 -14.92 3.80
CA LYS A 109 -20.84 -15.02 5.27
C LYS A 109 -21.39 -13.75 5.94
N VAL A 110 -20.97 -12.59 5.47
CA VAL A 110 -21.35 -11.30 6.11
C VAL A 110 -22.75 -10.89 5.72
N ASN A 111 -23.14 -11.11 4.47
CA ASN A 111 -24.42 -10.64 3.94
C ASN A 111 -25.53 -11.72 3.95
N ASN A 112 -25.19 -12.95 4.30
CA ASN A 112 -26.10 -14.10 4.28
C ASN A 112 -26.85 -14.24 2.93
N ARG A 113 -26.16 -13.94 1.83
CA ARG A 113 -26.68 -14.06 0.46
C ARG A 113 -25.55 -14.37 -0.52
N LYS A 114 -25.91 -15.09 -1.61
CA LYS A 114 -24.97 -15.45 -2.68
C LYS A 114 -25.13 -14.57 -3.93
N VAL A 115 -26.31 -14.03 -4.12
CA VAL A 115 -26.59 -13.17 -5.27
C VAL A 115 -26.21 -11.74 -4.92
N PRO A 116 -25.39 -11.08 -5.72
CA PRO A 116 -24.99 -9.71 -5.47
C PRO A 116 -26.14 -8.73 -5.74
N ASN A 117 -26.24 -7.70 -4.91
CA ASN A 117 -27.07 -6.55 -5.23
C ASN A 117 -26.40 -5.75 -6.35
N ILE A 118 -27.21 -5.16 -7.21
CA ILE A 118 -26.82 -4.28 -8.32
C ILE A 118 -27.61 -2.99 -8.16
N SER A 119 -26.94 -1.86 -8.31
CA SER A 119 -27.57 -0.54 -8.26
C SER A 119 -27.25 0.26 -9.51
N LYS A 120 -28.26 0.73 -10.20
CA LYS A 120 -28.09 1.70 -11.28
C LYS A 120 -27.83 3.08 -10.67
N VAL A 121 -26.70 3.71 -11.05
CA VAL A 121 -26.32 5.00 -10.50
C VAL A 121 -27.06 6.13 -11.22
N SER A 122 -27.79 6.95 -10.45
CA SER A 122 -28.58 8.06 -10.98
C SER A 122 -27.72 9.05 -11.79
N GLY A 123 -28.22 9.47 -12.94
CA GLY A 123 -27.50 10.40 -13.82
C GLY A 123 -26.28 9.81 -14.54
N SER A 124 -26.14 8.47 -14.56
CA SER A 124 -25.06 7.79 -15.25
C SER A 124 -25.57 6.63 -16.13
N ASP A 125 -24.68 6.12 -16.98
CA ASP A 125 -24.91 4.98 -17.87
C ASP A 125 -24.34 3.65 -17.32
N TYR A 126 -23.88 3.66 -16.07
CA TYR A 126 -23.26 2.51 -15.42
C TYR A 126 -23.98 2.06 -14.16
N GLU A 127 -23.67 0.85 -13.76
CA GLU A 127 -24.13 0.21 -12.53
C GLU A 127 -22.96 -0.10 -11.62
N ILE A 128 -23.25 -0.12 -10.31
CA ILE A 128 -22.34 -0.65 -9.29
C ILE A 128 -22.99 -1.88 -8.65
N LYS A 129 -22.16 -2.80 -8.18
CA LYS A 129 -22.64 -4.04 -7.53
C LYS A 129 -21.81 -4.38 -6.31
N ASP A 130 -22.27 -5.34 -5.54
CA ASP A 130 -21.47 -5.91 -4.46
C ASP A 130 -20.08 -6.31 -5.00
N GLY A 131 -19.03 -5.93 -4.29
CA GLY A 131 -17.65 -6.11 -4.74
C GLY A 131 -17.11 -4.99 -5.64
N SER A 132 -17.91 -4.00 -6.02
CA SER A 132 -17.39 -2.85 -6.76
C SER A 132 -16.39 -2.08 -5.92
N ILE A 133 -15.20 -1.85 -6.48
CA ILE A 133 -14.18 -1.00 -5.88
C ILE A 133 -14.63 0.44 -6.09
N LEU A 134 -14.88 1.17 -5.00
CA LEU A 134 -15.29 2.57 -5.03
C LEU A 134 -14.17 3.53 -4.63
N ILE A 135 -13.12 3.02 -3.94
CA ILE A 135 -11.95 3.81 -3.56
C ILE A 135 -10.70 3.02 -3.93
N ALA A 136 -9.78 3.66 -4.67
CA ALA A 136 -8.44 3.16 -4.93
C ALA A 136 -7.44 4.27 -4.57
N ALA A 137 -6.61 4.04 -3.54
CA ALA A 137 -5.78 5.09 -2.98
C ALA A 137 -4.31 4.66 -2.82
N ILE A 138 -3.40 5.44 -3.38
CA ILE A 138 -1.99 5.36 -3.08
C ILE A 138 -1.71 6.31 -1.92
N THR A 139 -1.30 5.78 -0.77
CA THR A 139 -1.13 6.53 0.48
C THR A 139 0.34 6.67 0.89
N SER A 140 0.60 7.47 1.92
CA SER A 140 1.96 7.81 2.36
C SER A 140 2.71 6.67 3.08
N CYS A 141 2.03 5.67 3.63
CA CYS A 141 2.61 4.76 4.62
C CYS A 141 3.74 3.86 4.09
N THR A 142 3.67 3.43 2.82
CA THR A 142 4.65 2.50 2.25
C THR A 142 5.53 3.12 1.17
N ASN A 143 5.01 4.08 0.41
CA ASN A 143 5.66 4.63 -0.78
C ASN A 143 6.81 5.60 -0.47
N THR A 144 6.77 6.32 0.64
CA THR A 144 7.86 7.21 1.07
C THR A 144 9.12 6.43 1.41
N SER A 145 8.96 5.25 2.00
CA SER A 145 10.08 4.40 2.42
C SER A 145 10.67 3.60 1.26
N ASN A 146 9.92 3.37 0.18
CA ASN A 146 10.36 2.55 -0.94
C ASN A 146 10.00 3.17 -2.30
N PRO A 147 10.89 4.02 -2.87
CA PRO A 147 10.67 4.66 -4.17
C PRO A 147 10.45 3.68 -5.32
N ASN A 148 11.10 2.50 -5.28
CA ASN A 148 10.98 1.51 -6.34
C ASN A 148 9.54 1.03 -6.54
N VAL A 149 8.81 0.86 -5.44
CA VAL A 149 7.42 0.41 -5.48
C VAL A 149 6.53 1.46 -6.16
N LEU A 150 6.76 2.74 -5.90
CA LEU A 150 5.96 3.80 -6.50
C LEU A 150 6.36 4.08 -7.97
N ILE A 151 7.64 3.96 -8.31
CA ILE A 151 8.09 3.98 -9.71
C ILE A 151 7.47 2.81 -10.47
N SER A 152 7.39 1.61 -9.88
CA SER A 152 6.72 0.46 -10.48
C SER A 152 5.23 0.73 -10.74
N ALA A 153 4.55 1.40 -9.81
CA ALA A 153 3.15 1.83 -10.00
C ALA A 153 3.02 2.80 -11.18
N GLY A 154 3.93 3.77 -11.29
CA GLY A 154 3.98 4.71 -12.41
C GLY A 154 4.26 4.03 -13.76
N LEU A 155 5.16 3.06 -13.81
CA LEU A 155 5.44 2.27 -15.01
C LEU A 155 4.24 1.41 -15.42
N LEU A 156 3.53 0.83 -14.45
CA LEU A 156 2.30 0.09 -14.71
C LEU A 156 1.21 1.03 -15.24
N ALA A 157 1.04 2.20 -14.64
CA ALA A 157 0.11 3.22 -15.11
C ALA A 157 0.43 3.66 -16.55
N LYS A 158 1.72 3.83 -16.87
CA LYS A 158 2.16 4.14 -18.24
C LYS A 158 1.71 3.06 -19.21
N LYS A 159 2.01 1.79 -18.94
CA LYS A 159 1.57 0.67 -19.78
C LYS A 159 0.05 0.62 -19.91
N ALA A 160 -0.69 0.77 -18.82
CA ALA A 160 -2.15 0.76 -18.85
C ALA A 160 -2.71 1.84 -19.79
N VAL A 161 -2.18 3.07 -19.69
CA VAL A 161 -2.59 4.18 -20.56
C VAL A 161 -2.23 3.90 -22.02
N GLU A 162 -1.04 3.34 -22.30
CA GLU A 162 -0.60 2.97 -23.66
C GLU A 162 -1.50 1.89 -24.28
N TYR A 163 -2.03 0.98 -23.47
CA TYR A 163 -3.05 -0.02 -23.88
C TYR A 163 -4.49 0.53 -23.90
N GLY A 164 -4.69 1.82 -23.65
CA GLY A 164 -6.01 2.43 -23.67
C GLY A 164 -6.90 2.08 -22.46
N ILE A 165 -6.34 1.47 -21.41
CA ILE A 165 -7.05 1.11 -20.20
C ILE A 165 -7.37 2.39 -19.41
N LYS A 166 -8.60 2.50 -18.92
CA LYS A 166 -9.08 3.63 -18.13
C LYS A 166 -9.64 3.13 -16.80
N THR A 167 -9.51 3.95 -15.78
CA THR A 167 -10.18 3.74 -14.50
C THR A 167 -11.70 3.80 -14.71
N LYS A 168 -12.43 2.94 -14.00
CA LYS A 168 -13.89 2.94 -14.05
C LYS A 168 -14.45 4.25 -13.44
N PRO A 169 -15.53 4.82 -13.99
CA PRO A 169 -16.02 6.16 -13.61
C PRO A 169 -16.52 6.24 -12.15
N TRP A 170 -16.86 5.12 -11.55
CA TRP A 170 -17.29 5.05 -10.15
C TRP A 170 -16.16 4.93 -9.13
N VAL A 171 -14.91 4.74 -9.58
CA VAL A 171 -13.75 4.57 -8.67
C VAL A 171 -13.15 5.94 -8.34
N LYS A 172 -13.19 6.30 -7.08
CA LYS A 172 -12.48 7.46 -6.56
C LYS A 172 -11.01 7.10 -6.34
N THR A 173 -10.15 7.61 -7.20
CA THR A 173 -8.70 7.42 -7.14
C THR A 173 -8.03 8.59 -6.44
N SER A 174 -6.89 8.36 -5.80
CA SER A 174 -6.07 9.42 -5.19
C SER A 174 -4.62 9.01 -5.00
N LEU A 175 -3.73 10.00 -5.05
CA LEU A 175 -2.32 9.90 -4.67
C LEU A 175 -2.03 10.87 -3.53
N ALA A 176 -1.61 10.34 -2.38
CA ALA A 176 -1.24 11.12 -1.21
C ALA A 176 0.10 10.64 -0.66
N PRO A 177 1.23 11.05 -1.27
CA PRO A 177 2.56 10.61 -0.85
C PRO A 177 2.99 11.22 0.49
N GLY A 178 4.01 10.62 1.11
CA GLY A 178 4.50 11.07 2.42
C GLY A 178 5.24 12.40 2.38
N SER A 179 5.84 12.76 1.26
CA SER A 179 6.60 14.00 1.10
C SER A 179 6.73 14.43 -0.36
N GLN A 180 7.21 15.65 -0.57
CA GLN A 180 7.44 16.21 -1.90
C GLN A 180 8.51 15.46 -2.71
N VAL A 181 9.46 14.80 -2.06
CA VAL A 181 10.47 14.00 -2.76
C VAL A 181 9.85 12.94 -3.68
N VAL A 182 8.67 12.44 -3.32
CA VAL A 182 7.94 11.45 -4.11
C VAL A 182 7.43 12.06 -5.42
N THR A 183 6.82 13.23 -5.35
CA THR A 183 6.37 13.95 -6.55
C THR A 183 7.53 14.39 -7.42
N ASP A 184 8.65 14.78 -6.81
CA ASP A 184 9.86 15.19 -7.52
C ASP A 184 10.46 14.05 -8.35
N TYR A 185 10.65 12.85 -7.77
CA TYR A 185 11.21 11.74 -8.54
C TYR A 185 10.21 11.19 -9.58
N LEU A 186 8.91 11.19 -9.30
CA LEU A 186 7.89 10.82 -10.30
C LEU A 186 7.87 11.79 -11.48
N ALA A 187 7.98 13.09 -11.21
CA ALA A 187 8.06 14.12 -12.25
C ALA A 187 9.34 13.99 -13.07
N LYS A 188 10.51 13.80 -12.41
CA LYS A 188 11.79 13.56 -13.11
C LYS A 188 11.76 12.29 -13.99
N ALA A 189 11.04 11.26 -13.55
CA ALA A 189 10.85 10.02 -14.32
C ALA A 189 9.75 10.14 -15.40
N GLY A 190 8.99 11.25 -15.46
CA GLY A 190 7.87 11.45 -16.38
C GLY A 190 6.70 10.48 -16.15
N LEU A 191 6.54 9.99 -14.91
CA LEU A 191 5.54 8.97 -14.59
C LEU A 191 4.27 9.54 -13.94
N ASN A 192 4.34 10.71 -13.34
CA ASN A 192 3.18 11.39 -12.74
C ASN A 192 2.04 11.59 -13.74
N ILE A 193 2.34 11.97 -14.99
CA ILE A 193 1.34 12.20 -16.04
C ILE A 193 0.48 10.97 -16.36
N PHE A 194 1.02 9.76 -16.18
CA PHE A 194 0.29 8.52 -16.44
C PHE A 194 -0.58 8.13 -15.23
N LEU A 195 -0.10 8.40 -14.02
CA LEU A 195 -0.91 8.27 -12.81
C LEU A 195 -2.10 9.23 -12.85
N ASP A 196 -1.88 10.49 -13.22
CA ASP A 196 -2.92 11.51 -13.39
C ASP A 196 -3.98 11.08 -14.44
N LYS A 197 -3.54 10.52 -15.59
CA LYS A 197 -4.45 9.99 -16.61
C LYS A 197 -5.35 8.85 -16.13
N LEU A 198 -4.91 8.08 -15.13
CA LEU A 198 -5.73 7.08 -14.46
C LEU A 198 -6.48 7.63 -13.24
N GLY A 199 -6.41 8.96 -13.01
CA GLY A 199 -7.11 9.64 -11.93
C GLY A 199 -6.40 9.61 -10.58
N PHE A 200 -5.18 9.03 -10.49
CA PHE A 200 -4.36 9.10 -9.28
C PHE A 200 -3.69 10.46 -9.13
N ASN A 201 -4.52 11.51 -9.02
CA ASN A 201 -4.05 12.87 -8.85
C ASN A 201 -3.52 13.10 -7.43
N LEU A 202 -2.54 13.98 -7.30
CA LEU A 202 -2.05 14.45 -6.02
C LEU A 202 -3.17 15.20 -5.27
N VAL A 203 -3.57 14.69 -4.10
CA VAL A 203 -4.62 15.30 -3.25
C VAL A 203 -4.07 15.92 -1.97
N GLY A 204 -2.81 15.66 -1.64
CA GLY A 204 -2.12 16.16 -0.45
C GLY A 204 -0.92 15.30 -0.09
N TYR A 205 -0.24 15.64 0.99
CA TYR A 205 0.88 14.89 1.53
C TYR A 205 0.55 14.35 2.92
N GLY A 206 1.03 13.14 3.22
CA GLY A 206 0.83 12.51 4.51
C GLY A 206 -0.40 11.60 4.58
N CYS A 207 -0.87 11.34 5.79
CA CYS A 207 -1.99 10.42 6.03
C CYS A 207 -3.31 11.03 5.55
N THR A 208 -3.95 10.39 4.60
CA THR A 208 -5.25 10.78 4.03
C THR A 208 -6.25 9.62 4.12
N THR A 209 -6.33 8.78 3.10
CA THR A 209 -7.32 7.70 3.01
C THR A 209 -7.24 6.70 4.17
N CYS A 210 -6.06 6.32 4.62
CA CYS A 210 -5.92 5.32 5.70
C CYS A 210 -6.38 5.83 7.08
N ILE A 211 -6.72 7.11 7.21
CA ILE A 211 -7.34 7.71 8.41
C ILE A 211 -8.74 8.26 8.14
N GLY A 212 -9.35 7.92 6.99
CA GLY A 212 -10.69 8.35 6.64
C GLY A 212 -10.79 9.74 6.00
N ASN A 213 -9.68 10.34 5.60
CA ASN A 213 -9.65 11.68 4.99
C ASN A 213 -9.69 11.67 3.45
N SER A 214 -10.27 10.63 2.84
CA SER A 214 -10.51 10.61 1.38
C SER A 214 -11.60 11.57 0.92
N GLY A 215 -12.34 12.15 1.86
CA GLY A 215 -13.56 12.87 1.56
C GLY A 215 -14.73 11.96 1.13
N PRO A 216 -15.92 12.50 0.95
CA PRO A 216 -17.09 11.71 0.58
C PRO A 216 -16.96 11.10 -0.82
N LEU A 217 -17.66 10.01 -1.06
CA LEU A 217 -17.92 9.53 -2.41
C LEU A 217 -18.85 10.51 -3.14
N PRO A 218 -18.90 10.54 -4.49
CA PRO A 218 -19.89 11.27 -5.24
C PRO A 218 -21.31 10.96 -4.71
N GLU A 219 -22.17 11.98 -4.69
CA GLU A 219 -23.49 11.89 -4.05
C GLU A 219 -24.34 10.76 -4.63
N ASN A 220 -24.43 10.69 -5.96
CA ASN A 220 -25.17 9.65 -6.67
C ASN A 220 -24.68 8.23 -6.38
N ILE A 221 -23.35 8.05 -6.20
CA ILE A 221 -22.76 6.76 -5.80
C ILE A 221 -23.10 6.47 -4.33
N SER A 222 -22.99 7.48 -3.46
CA SER A 222 -23.32 7.36 -2.04
C SER A 222 -24.78 6.97 -1.82
N GLU A 223 -25.71 7.56 -2.57
CA GLU A 223 -27.13 7.23 -2.56
C GLU A 223 -27.38 5.80 -3.03
N SER A 224 -26.76 5.39 -4.14
CA SER A 224 -26.87 4.04 -4.69
C SER A 224 -26.36 2.98 -3.70
N VAL A 225 -25.23 3.23 -3.05
CA VAL A 225 -24.68 2.33 -2.03
C VAL A 225 -25.64 2.16 -0.85
N LYS A 226 -26.25 3.25 -0.37
CA LYS A 226 -27.19 3.23 0.75
C LYS A 226 -28.52 2.58 0.36
N LYS A 227 -29.09 2.98 -0.78
CA LYS A 227 -30.40 2.53 -1.26
C LYS A 227 -30.44 1.02 -1.45
N ASP A 228 -29.45 0.47 -2.15
CA ASP A 228 -29.44 -0.93 -2.53
C ASP A 228 -28.49 -1.79 -1.67
N ASN A 229 -28.02 -1.21 -0.55
CA ASN A 229 -27.13 -1.86 0.42
C ASN A 229 -25.94 -2.58 -0.25
N ILE A 230 -25.22 -1.86 -1.10
CA ILE A 230 -24.07 -2.39 -1.84
C ILE A 230 -22.90 -2.65 -0.88
N TYR A 231 -22.35 -3.84 -0.92
CA TYR A 231 -21.12 -4.24 -0.21
C TYR A 231 -19.91 -3.75 -0.98
N ALA A 232 -19.60 -2.48 -0.83
CA ALA A 232 -18.54 -1.79 -1.54
C ALA A 232 -17.15 -2.11 -1.01
N VAL A 233 -16.15 -1.98 -1.88
CA VAL A 233 -14.75 -2.31 -1.63
C VAL A 233 -13.85 -1.08 -1.75
N SER A 234 -12.81 -1.02 -0.94
CA SER A 234 -11.64 -0.15 -1.16
C SER A 234 -10.35 -0.94 -1.30
N VAL A 235 -9.42 -0.43 -2.09
CA VAL A 235 -8.05 -0.92 -2.19
C VAL A 235 -7.08 0.24 -1.94
N LEU A 236 -6.17 0.09 -1.00
CA LEU A 236 -5.27 1.18 -0.63
C LEU A 236 -3.87 0.67 -0.27
N SER A 237 -2.84 1.46 -0.58
CA SER A 237 -1.46 1.16 -0.20
C SER A 237 -1.12 1.66 1.22
N GLY A 238 -2.09 1.65 2.10
CA GLY A 238 -1.92 1.99 3.52
C GLY A 238 -1.45 0.83 4.37
N ASN A 239 -1.46 1.05 5.68
CA ASN A 239 -1.11 0.03 6.68
C ASN A 239 -2.29 -0.36 7.58
N ARG A 240 -3.44 0.34 7.50
CA ARG A 240 -4.63 0.10 8.32
C ARG A 240 -5.90 0.13 7.49
N ASN A 241 -6.70 -0.92 7.62
CA ASN A 241 -7.92 -1.13 6.84
C ASN A 241 -9.13 -1.56 7.68
N PHE A 242 -9.16 -1.20 8.94
CA PHE A 242 -10.27 -1.54 9.82
C PHE A 242 -11.61 -1.03 9.26
N GLU A 243 -12.66 -1.80 9.46
CA GLU A 243 -14.02 -1.45 9.03
C GLU A 243 -14.44 -0.08 9.62
N GLY A 244 -15.05 0.76 8.78
CA GLY A 244 -15.45 2.13 9.13
C GLY A 244 -14.32 3.16 9.17
N ARG A 245 -13.05 2.71 9.12
CA ARG A 245 -11.89 3.62 9.17
C ARG A 245 -11.65 4.37 7.86
N ILE A 246 -11.85 3.70 6.72
CA ILE A 246 -11.56 4.28 5.39
C ILE A 246 -12.72 5.14 4.92
N SER A 247 -13.93 4.59 4.97
CA SER A 247 -15.18 5.25 4.64
C SER A 247 -16.34 4.51 5.29
N PRO A 248 -17.37 5.20 5.79
CA PRO A 248 -18.54 4.54 6.38
C PRO A 248 -19.36 3.76 5.34
N LEU A 249 -19.18 4.07 4.05
CA LEU A 249 -19.90 3.42 2.95
C LEU A 249 -19.19 2.21 2.37
N VAL A 250 -17.94 1.96 2.79
CA VAL A 250 -17.12 0.87 2.25
C VAL A 250 -16.92 -0.18 3.34
N LYS A 251 -17.33 -1.42 3.05
CA LYS A 251 -17.37 -2.51 4.02
C LYS A 251 -16.17 -3.43 3.98
N ALA A 252 -15.59 -3.62 2.80
CA ALA A 252 -14.39 -4.44 2.59
C ALA A 252 -13.22 -3.55 2.19
N ASN A 253 -12.11 -3.61 2.96
CA ASN A 253 -10.97 -2.74 2.75
C ASN A 253 -9.71 -3.60 2.60
N TYR A 254 -9.06 -3.55 1.44
CA TYR A 254 -7.85 -4.32 1.16
C TYR A 254 -6.62 -3.44 1.11
N LEU A 255 -5.58 -3.88 1.82
CA LEU A 255 -4.23 -3.33 1.70
C LEU A 255 -3.49 -4.03 0.57
N ALA A 256 -2.88 -3.26 -0.29
CA ALA A 256 -2.12 -3.73 -1.43
C ALA A 256 -0.94 -2.80 -1.71
N SER A 257 0.08 -3.29 -2.41
CA SER A 257 1.19 -2.43 -2.85
C SER A 257 0.70 -1.38 -3.87
N PRO A 258 1.37 -0.22 -4.02
CA PRO A 258 1.01 0.78 -4.99
C PRO A 258 0.78 0.26 -6.42
N PRO A 259 1.60 -0.65 -6.99
CA PRO A 259 1.31 -1.24 -8.28
C PRO A 259 -0.01 -2.03 -8.32
N LEU A 260 -0.32 -2.76 -7.24
CA LEU A 260 -1.58 -3.53 -7.18
C LEU A 260 -2.79 -2.61 -7.01
N VAL A 261 -2.64 -1.44 -6.37
CA VAL A 261 -3.70 -0.43 -6.31
C VAL A 261 -4.02 0.11 -7.70
N VAL A 262 -2.99 0.39 -8.52
CA VAL A 262 -3.16 0.81 -9.91
C VAL A 262 -3.83 -0.27 -10.73
#